data_7b5dba6b8ca55f143afa0b5e0e7c498d
#
_entry.id   7b5dba6b8ca55f143afa0b5e0e7c498d
#
_cell.length_a   1.000
_cell.length_b   1.000
_cell.length_c   1.000
_cell.angle_alpha   90.00
_cell.angle_beta   90.00
_cell.angle_gamma   90.00
#
_symmetry.space_group_name_H-M   'P 1'
#
loop_
_entity.id
_entity.type
_entity.pdbx_description
1 polymer ?
#
loop_
_entity_poly.entity_id
_entity_poly.type
_entity_poly.pdbx_seq_one_letter_code
_entity_poly.pdbx_strand_id
1 'polypeptide(L)'
;MTLARILLILAVCVADGIFLLNASAAEIVTDVSPPPPRLENMGHPRDGYVWASGHWEWAGHDYRWVAGGWIVEHGRSHWIADQWEPSGAQWRFIPGHWER
;
A
#
# COMPACT_ATOMS: atom_id res chain seq x y z
N MET A 1 -28.52 29.56 17.25
CA MET A 1 -27.82 28.63 18.11
C MET A 1 -27.40 27.36 17.38
N THR A 2 -28.33 26.68 16.74
CA THR A 2 -28.03 25.47 15.99
C THR A 2 -27.08 25.73 14.85
N LEU A 3 -27.23 26.89 14.18
CA LEU A 3 -26.35 27.27 13.08
C LEU A 3 -24.90 27.47 13.53
N ALA A 4 -24.73 28.04 14.69
CA ALA A 4 -23.38 28.28 15.21
C ALA A 4 -22.65 26.96 15.47
N ARG A 5 -23.37 25.96 15.92
CA ARG A 5 -22.80 24.64 16.16
C ARG A 5 -22.39 23.98 14.86
N ILE A 6 -23.23 24.13 13.85
CA ILE A 6 -22.94 23.56 12.54
C ILE A 6 -21.68 24.19 11.95
N LEU A 7 -21.57 25.51 12.11
CA LEU A 7 -20.40 26.23 11.64
C LEU A 7 -19.13 25.76 12.36
N LEU A 8 -19.25 25.51 13.65
CA LEU A 8 -18.12 25.00 14.41
C LEU A 8 -17.66 23.66 13.91
N ILE A 9 -18.61 22.78 13.61
CA ILE A 9 -18.28 21.47 13.07
C ILE A 9 -17.57 21.59 11.75
N LEU A 10 -18.05 22.46 10.89
CA LEU A 10 -17.41 22.71 9.60
C LEU A 10 -16.01 23.25 9.77
N ALA A 11 -15.83 24.16 10.71
CA ALA A 11 -14.50 24.72 10.96
C ALA A 11 -13.53 23.61 11.40
N VAL A 12 -13.99 22.71 12.25
CA VAL A 12 -13.17 21.58 12.68
C VAL A 12 -12.82 20.70 11.49
N CYS A 13 -13.79 20.43 10.62
CA CYS A 13 -13.51 19.62 9.44
C CYS A 13 -12.48 20.28 8.54
N VAL A 14 -12.55 21.59 8.38
CA VAL A 14 -11.58 22.32 7.58
C VAL A 14 -10.20 22.26 8.21
N ALA A 15 -10.13 22.43 9.51
CA ALA A 15 -8.87 22.31 10.23
C ALA A 15 -8.31 20.89 10.07
N ASP A 16 -9.17 19.90 10.13
CA ASP A 16 -8.78 18.51 9.92
C ASP A 16 -8.40 18.23 8.48
N GLY A 17 -8.64 19.16 7.58
CA GLY A 17 -8.21 19.00 6.21
C GLY A 17 -6.73 18.71 6.08
N ILE A 18 -5.94 19.17 7.05
CA ILE A 18 -4.52 18.86 7.10
C ILE A 18 -4.33 17.37 7.34
N PHE A 19 -5.19 16.75 8.10
CA PHE A 19 -5.14 15.32 8.36
C PHE A 19 -5.53 14.47 7.15
N LEU A 20 -6.18 15.03 6.16
CA LEU A 20 -6.50 14.29 4.97
C LEU A 20 -5.24 13.76 4.29
N LEU A 21 -4.13 14.46 4.43
CA LEU A 21 -2.86 14.00 3.92
C LEU A 21 -2.42 12.72 4.63
N ASN A 22 -2.70 12.63 5.91
CA ASN A 22 -2.37 11.45 6.69
C ASN A 22 -3.38 10.32 6.47
N ALA A 23 -4.63 10.68 6.21
CA ALA A 23 -5.66 9.69 5.96
C ALA A 23 -5.37 8.88 4.70
N SER A 24 -4.61 9.46 3.73
CA SER A 24 -4.21 8.74 2.54
C SER A 24 -3.27 7.57 2.83
N ALA A 25 -2.72 7.52 4.04
CA ALA A 25 -1.83 6.44 4.46
C ALA A 25 -2.58 5.35 5.22
N ALA A 26 -3.88 5.20 5.00
CA ALA A 26 -4.67 4.18 5.65
C ALA A 26 -4.13 2.78 5.36
N GLU A 27 -4.06 1.96 6.39
CA GLU A 27 -3.60 0.58 6.27
C GLU A 27 -4.64 -0.29 5.58
N ILE A 28 -4.15 -1.26 4.83
CA ILE A 28 -4.98 -2.30 4.28
C ILE A 28 -4.83 -3.53 5.16
N VAL A 29 -5.93 -3.97 5.74
CA VAL A 29 -5.95 -5.08 6.69
C VAL A 29 -7.08 -6.03 6.32
N THR A 30 -6.85 -7.33 6.50
CA THR A 30 -7.86 -8.35 6.23
C THR A 30 -7.73 -9.49 7.22
N ASP A 31 -8.83 -10.21 7.45
CA ASP A 31 -8.84 -11.41 8.27
C ASP A 31 -8.43 -12.65 7.48
N VAL A 32 -8.32 -12.54 6.17
CA VAL A 32 -8.09 -13.69 5.29
C VAL A 32 -6.62 -13.78 4.95
N SER A 33 -6.02 -14.93 5.24
CA SER A 33 -4.61 -15.17 4.93
C SER A 33 -4.38 -15.12 3.42
N PRO A 34 -3.35 -14.38 2.96
CA PRO A 34 -3.06 -14.35 1.53
C PRO A 34 -2.59 -15.70 1.02
N PRO A 35 -2.88 -16.04 -0.25
CA PRO A 35 -2.32 -17.24 -0.85
C PRO A 35 -0.80 -17.13 -0.98
N PRO A 36 -0.12 -18.26 -1.20
CA PRO A 36 1.32 -18.17 -1.51
C PRO A 36 1.59 -17.33 -2.74
N PRO A 37 2.70 -16.60 -2.77
CA PRO A 37 3.06 -15.82 -3.94
C PRO A 37 3.18 -16.69 -5.19
N ARG A 38 2.82 -16.14 -6.33
CA ARG A 38 2.96 -16.83 -7.59
C ARG A 38 4.40 -16.74 -8.09
N LEU A 39 4.86 -17.79 -8.73
CA LEU A 39 6.13 -17.75 -9.42
C LEU A 39 5.96 -16.95 -10.71
N GLU A 40 6.92 -16.06 -10.96
CA GLU A 40 6.89 -15.22 -12.13
C GLU A 40 8.19 -15.36 -12.91
N ASN A 41 8.08 -15.32 -14.24
CA ASN A 41 9.23 -15.31 -15.10
C ASN A 41 9.58 -13.85 -15.41
N MET A 42 10.65 -13.35 -14.80
CA MET A 42 11.07 -11.97 -15.03
C MET A 42 11.94 -11.80 -16.28
N GLY A 43 12.36 -12.89 -16.88
CA GLY A 43 13.23 -12.83 -18.04
C GLY A 43 14.65 -12.44 -17.69
N HIS A 44 15.33 -11.78 -18.62
CA HIS A 44 16.70 -11.35 -18.40
C HIS A 44 16.76 -10.03 -17.63
N PRO A 45 17.75 -9.86 -16.75
CA PRO A 45 17.93 -8.59 -16.08
C PRO A 45 18.06 -7.42 -17.07
N ARG A 46 17.57 -6.27 -16.67
CA ARG A 46 17.62 -5.04 -17.47
C ARG A 46 18.48 -4.01 -16.75
N ASP A 47 19.47 -3.49 -17.46
CA ASP A 47 20.34 -2.43 -16.90
C ASP A 47 19.51 -1.20 -16.57
N GLY A 48 19.72 -0.66 -15.38
CA GLY A 48 19.01 0.52 -14.92
C GLY A 48 17.61 0.24 -14.37
N TYR A 49 17.24 -1.04 -14.25
CA TYR A 49 15.94 -1.45 -13.73
C TYR A 49 16.09 -2.49 -12.64
N VAL A 50 15.10 -2.54 -11.77
CA VAL A 50 14.98 -3.60 -10.79
C VAL A 50 13.63 -4.29 -10.97
N TRP A 51 13.57 -5.56 -10.61
CA TRP A 51 12.32 -6.33 -10.68
C TRP A 51 11.48 -6.06 -9.44
N ALA A 52 10.28 -5.56 -9.65
CA ALA A 52 9.28 -5.42 -8.60
C ALA A 52 8.37 -6.64 -8.70
N SER A 53 8.51 -7.56 -7.77
CA SER A 53 7.71 -8.80 -7.75
C SER A 53 6.23 -8.50 -7.68
N GLY A 54 5.44 -9.35 -8.32
CA GLY A 54 3.99 -9.28 -8.17
C GLY A 54 3.56 -9.57 -6.74
N HIS A 55 2.32 -9.27 -6.47
CA HIS A 55 1.79 -9.45 -5.12
C HIS A 55 0.29 -9.68 -5.16
N TRP A 56 -0.25 -10.16 -4.03
CA TRP A 56 -1.68 -10.27 -3.88
C TRP A 56 -2.25 -8.94 -3.40
N GLU A 57 -3.31 -8.50 -4.07
CA GLU A 57 -4.06 -7.31 -3.71
C GLU A 57 -5.37 -7.75 -3.08
N TRP A 58 -5.74 -7.14 -1.95
CA TRP A 58 -7.02 -7.42 -1.33
C TRP A 58 -8.10 -6.59 -2.02
N ALA A 59 -9.08 -7.27 -2.61
CA ALA A 59 -10.16 -6.64 -3.37
C ALA A 59 -11.42 -6.39 -2.51
N GLY A 60 -11.31 -6.53 -1.20
CA GLY A 60 -12.42 -6.31 -0.28
C GLY A 60 -13.16 -7.58 0.12
N HIS A 61 -13.05 -8.63 -0.67
CA HIS A 61 -13.69 -9.92 -0.39
C HIS A 61 -12.83 -11.11 -0.83
N ASP A 62 -11.87 -10.90 -1.70
CA ASP A 62 -10.91 -11.94 -2.10
C ASP A 62 -9.61 -11.30 -2.54
N TYR A 63 -8.62 -12.12 -2.82
CA TYR A 63 -7.32 -11.68 -3.31
C TYR A 63 -7.27 -11.74 -4.83
N ARG A 64 -6.57 -10.78 -5.40
CA ARG A 64 -6.33 -10.70 -6.83
C ARG A 64 -4.84 -10.52 -7.07
N TRP A 65 -4.28 -11.27 -8.02
CA TRP A 65 -2.86 -11.17 -8.31
C TRP A 65 -2.55 -9.94 -9.17
N VAL A 66 -1.55 -9.18 -8.72
CA VAL A 66 -0.99 -8.05 -9.47
C VAL A 66 0.37 -8.49 -9.97
N ALA A 67 0.52 -8.56 -11.28
CA ALA A 67 1.77 -9.03 -11.89
C ALA A 67 2.92 -8.08 -11.60
N GLY A 68 4.12 -8.65 -11.43
CA GLY A 68 5.33 -7.86 -11.27
C GLY A 68 5.79 -7.22 -12.57
N GLY A 69 6.79 -6.40 -12.46
CA GLY A 69 7.36 -5.72 -13.63
C GLY A 69 8.69 -5.06 -13.31
N TRP A 70 9.33 -4.58 -14.36
CA TRP A 70 10.59 -3.87 -14.23
C TRP A 70 10.31 -2.40 -13.92
N ILE A 71 11.00 -1.86 -12.92
CA ILE A 71 10.88 -0.45 -12.54
C ILE A 71 12.27 0.18 -12.57
N VAL A 72 12.31 1.48 -12.85
CA VAL A 72 13.56 2.21 -12.95
C VAL A 72 14.20 2.29 -11.57
N GLU A 73 15.47 1.94 -11.46
CA GLU A 73 16.16 2.01 -10.18
C GLU A 73 16.33 3.45 -9.70
N HIS A 74 16.38 3.61 -8.39
CA HIS A 74 16.48 4.91 -7.73
C HIS A 74 17.87 5.08 -7.10
N GLY A 75 18.86 5.39 -7.90
CA GLY A 75 20.21 5.65 -7.42
C GLY A 75 20.72 4.52 -6.54
N ARG A 76 21.05 4.83 -5.29
CA ARG A 76 21.59 3.84 -4.34
C ARG A 76 20.53 3.16 -3.50
N SER A 77 19.26 3.47 -3.74
CA SER A 77 18.19 2.88 -2.98
C SER A 77 17.92 1.46 -3.44
N HIS A 78 17.39 0.64 -2.54
CA HIS A 78 16.99 -0.72 -2.80
C HIS A 78 15.47 -0.81 -2.83
N TRP A 79 14.94 -1.59 -3.75
CA TRP A 79 13.52 -1.86 -3.78
C TRP A 79 13.15 -2.91 -2.73
N ILE A 80 12.20 -2.56 -1.89
CA ILE A 80 11.62 -3.49 -0.92
C ILE A 80 10.26 -3.89 -1.46
N ALA A 81 10.08 -5.16 -1.72
CA ALA A 81 8.85 -5.66 -2.36
C ALA A 81 7.64 -5.52 -1.46
N ASP A 82 6.48 -5.39 -2.10
CA ASP A 82 5.20 -5.45 -1.39
C ASP A 82 5.11 -6.76 -0.62
N GLN A 83 4.53 -6.71 0.56
CA GLN A 83 4.41 -7.91 1.38
C GLN A 83 3.22 -7.85 2.30
N TRP A 84 2.74 -9.02 2.67
CA TRP A 84 1.73 -9.18 3.70
C TRP A 84 2.40 -9.70 4.96
N GLU A 85 2.03 -9.16 6.12
CA GLU A 85 2.56 -9.65 7.38
C GLU A 85 1.43 -9.92 8.36
N PRO A 86 1.59 -10.95 9.21
CA PRO A 86 0.63 -11.21 10.27
C PRO A 86 0.62 -10.06 11.27
N SER A 87 -0.57 -9.69 11.73
CA SER A 87 -0.75 -8.65 12.73
C SER A 87 -1.89 -9.09 13.66
N GLY A 88 -1.55 -9.79 14.73
CA GLY A 88 -2.55 -10.41 15.58
C GLY A 88 -3.33 -11.46 14.81
N ALA A 89 -4.65 -11.37 14.81
CA ALA A 89 -5.52 -12.28 14.07
C ALA A 89 -5.74 -11.85 12.62
N GLN A 90 -5.08 -10.79 12.19
CA GLN A 90 -5.28 -10.20 10.89
C GLN A 90 -4.00 -10.20 10.08
N TRP A 91 -4.12 -9.78 8.82
CA TRP A 91 -3.00 -9.61 7.91
C TRP A 91 -2.97 -8.17 7.44
N ARG A 92 -1.78 -7.59 7.45
CA ARG A 92 -1.56 -6.20 7.07
C ARG A 92 -0.69 -6.13 5.83
N PHE A 93 -1.11 -5.33 4.86
CA PHE A 93 -0.34 -5.12 3.65
C PHE A 93 0.69 -4.01 3.84
N ILE A 94 1.93 -4.29 3.43
CA ILE A 94 3.00 -3.31 3.45
C ILE A 94 3.38 -3.03 2.00
N PRO A 95 3.07 -1.84 1.48
CA PRO A 95 3.41 -1.50 0.11
C PRO A 95 4.91 -1.52 -0.14
N GLY A 96 5.29 -1.90 -1.35
CA GLY A 96 6.67 -1.81 -1.78
C GLY A 96 7.18 -0.38 -1.73
N HIS A 97 8.46 -0.23 -1.46
CA HIS A 97 9.05 1.09 -1.32
C HIS A 97 10.56 1.03 -1.51
N TRP A 98 11.15 2.20 -1.64
CA TRP A 98 12.59 2.33 -1.78
C TRP A 98 13.22 2.62 -0.43
N GLU A 99 14.32 1.94 -0.13
CA GLU A 99 15.12 2.18 1.06
C GLU A 99 16.59 2.35 0.68
N ARG A 100 17.28 3.15 1.45
CA ARG A 100 18.73 3.30 1.31
C ARG A 100 19.49 2.24 2.05
#